data_8381d1852e0b95eaf720ff16303799ec
#
_entry.id   8381d1852e0b95eaf720ff16303799ec
#
_cell.length_a   1.000
_cell.length_b   1.000
_cell.length_c   1.000
_cell.angle_alpha   90.00
_cell.angle_beta   90.00
_cell.angle_gamma   90.00
#
_symmetry.space_group_name_H-M   'P 1'
#
loop_
_entity.id
_entity.type
_entity.pdbx_description
1 polymer ?
#
loop_
_entity_poly.entity_id
_entity_poly.type
_entity_poly.pdbx_seq_one_letter_code
_entity_poly.pdbx_strand_id
1 'polypeptide(L)'
;MGYIPKKTLEDLEYDEVLKRCSDFSITSLGKVEIMNLHPKTQTHEIIKGLSEVSEFRASFDNENRIPNHGFESMLDVFSILKIENSVLEISSFRILATNTETTNNLLNFFFKFKSYYPNLYERSSVLSEEKEIKTKVDSVIDRFGEIRNNASDNLCKIRKKIQVIR
;
A
#
# COMPACT_ATOMS: atom_id res chain seq x y z
N MET A 1 -31.22 9.80 -3.15
CA MET A 1 -29.99 9.28 -3.79
C MET A 1 -30.12 9.57 -5.29
N GLY A 2 -29.23 10.38 -5.86
CA GLY A 2 -29.24 10.65 -7.30
C GLY A 2 -28.80 9.39 -8.05
N TYR A 3 -29.64 8.90 -8.94
CA TYR A 3 -29.32 7.78 -9.83
C TYR A 3 -28.84 8.35 -11.18
N ILE A 4 -27.66 7.92 -11.62
CA ILE A 4 -27.16 8.25 -12.96
C ILE A 4 -27.45 7.04 -13.85
N PRO A 5 -28.29 7.17 -14.90
CA PRO A 5 -28.59 6.07 -15.80
C PRO A 5 -27.32 5.53 -16.49
N LYS A 6 -27.27 4.22 -16.68
CA LYS A 6 -26.14 3.57 -17.37
C LYS A 6 -25.91 4.16 -18.77
N LYS A 7 -26.99 4.42 -19.50
CA LYS A 7 -26.93 5.06 -20.82
C LYS A 7 -26.21 6.41 -20.78
N THR A 8 -26.42 7.21 -19.74
CA THR A 8 -25.72 8.50 -19.59
C THR A 8 -24.22 8.31 -19.44
N LEU A 9 -23.77 7.28 -18.72
CA LEU A 9 -22.34 6.96 -18.57
C LEU A 9 -21.76 6.46 -19.89
N GLU A 10 -22.50 5.66 -20.65
CA GLU A 10 -22.13 5.20 -21.98
C GLU A 10 -22.03 6.38 -22.98
N ASP A 11 -23.02 7.27 -23.00
CA ASP A 11 -23.04 8.46 -23.87
C ASP A 11 -21.90 9.45 -23.54
N LEU A 12 -21.42 9.45 -22.27
CA LEU A 12 -20.28 10.26 -21.82
C LEU A 12 -18.92 9.53 -21.92
N GLU A 13 -18.89 8.32 -22.46
CA GLU A 13 -17.67 7.49 -22.54
C GLU A 13 -16.95 7.35 -21.19
N TYR A 14 -17.71 7.21 -20.10
CA TYR A 14 -17.16 7.22 -18.74
C TYR A 14 -16.11 6.13 -18.50
N ASP A 15 -16.32 4.93 -19.06
CA ASP A 15 -15.38 3.81 -18.94
C ASP A 15 -14.03 4.13 -19.63
N GLU A 16 -14.06 4.87 -20.75
CA GLU A 16 -12.83 5.31 -21.42
C GLU A 16 -12.06 6.34 -20.59
N VAL A 17 -12.79 7.23 -19.90
CA VAL A 17 -12.17 8.17 -18.94
C VAL A 17 -11.50 7.41 -17.81
N LEU A 18 -12.18 6.41 -17.20
CA LEU A 18 -11.61 5.59 -16.15
C LEU A 18 -10.36 4.83 -16.62
N LYS A 19 -10.40 4.26 -17.81
CA LYS A 19 -9.28 3.56 -18.42
C LYS A 19 -8.07 4.48 -18.58
N ARG A 20 -8.25 5.67 -19.14
CA ARG A 20 -7.17 6.68 -19.25
C ARG A 20 -6.63 7.09 -17.88
N CYS A 21 -7.50 7.27 -16.89
CA CYS A 21 -7.05 7.55 -15.52
C CYS A 21 -6.23 6.39 -14.94
N SER A 22 -6.64 5.14 -15.20
CA SER A 22 -5.94 3.95 -14.70
C SER A 22 -4.53 3.80 -15.26
N ASP A 23 -4.26 4.31 -16.47
CA ASP A 23 -2.93 4.28 -17.08
C ASP A 23 -1.89 5.11 -16.30
N PHE A 24 -2.34 6.10 -15.53
CA PHE A 24 -1.48 6.90 -14.65
C PHE A 24 -1.28 6.28 -13.26
N SER A 25 -1.97 5.20 -12.95
CA SER A 25 -1.80 4.53 -11.64
C SER A 25 -0.49 3.78 -11.57
N ILE A 26 0.26 3.98 -10.48
CA ILE A 26 1.55 3.33 -10.23
C ILE A 26 1.42 1.94 -9.62
N THR A 27 0.22 1.55 -9.17
CA THR A 27 -0.02 0.25 -8.52
C THR A 27 -1.18 -0.51 -9.18
N SER A 28 -1.11 -1.84 -9.16
CA SER A 28 -2.22 -2.69 -9.63
C SER A 28 -3.51 -2.47 -8.81
N LEU A 29 -3.37 -2.27 -7.50
CA LEU A 29 -4.49 -1.96 -6.61
C LEU A 29 -5.15 -0.63 -7.00
N GLY A 30 -4.34 0.41 -7.25
CA GLY A 30 -4.85 1.71 -7.71
C GLY A 30 -5.59 1.63 -9.04
N LYS A 31 -5.10 0.80 -9.98
CA LYS A 31 -5.83 0.55 -11.24
C LYS A 31 -7.20 -0.06 -11.01
N VAL A 32 -7.29 -1.07 -10.15
CA VAL A 32 -8.56 -1.71 -9.80
C VAL A 32 -9.51 -0.71 -9.14
N GLU A 33 -9.01 0.11 -8.20
CA GLU A 33 -9.82 1.12 -7.53
C GLU A 33 -10.36 2.17 -8.52
N ILE A 34 -9.53 2.64 -9.47
CA ILE A 34 -9.97 3.60 -10.49
C ILE A 34 -11.06 3.00 -11.38
N MET A 35 -10.89 1.75 -11.84
CA MET A 35 -11.88 1.08 -12.69
C MET A 35 -13.21 0.82 -11.98
N ASN A 36 -13.21 0.77 -10.64
CA ASN A 36 -14.40 0.62 -9.82
C ASN A 36 -15.02 1.95 -9.35
N LEU A 37 -14.48 3.09 -9.79
CA LEU A 37 -15.05 4.38 -9.41
C LEU A 37 -16.43 4.57 -10.02
N HIS A 38 -17.35 5.05 -9.19
CA HIS A 38 -18.68 5.47 -9.61
C HIS A 38 -18.85 6.97 -9.39
N PRO A 39 -19.59 7.66 -10.28
CA PRO A 39 -19.88 9.07 -10.08
C PRO A 39 -20.60 9.33 -8.77
N LYS A 40 -20.11 10.27 -8.00
CA LYS A 40 -20.73 10.71 -6.75
C LYS A 40 -21.84 11.69 -7.05
N THR A 41 -22.93 11.60 -6.29
CA THR A 41 -24.11 12.46 -6.44
C THR A 41 -24.35 13.36 -5.24
N GLN A 42 -23.71 13.08 -4.10
CA GLN A 42 -23.81 13.89 -2.89
C GLN A 42 -22.79 15.01 -2.89
N THR A 43 -23.23 16.25 -2.74
CA THR A 43 -22.35 17.44 -2.80
C THR A 43 -21.17 17.36 -1.83
N HIS A 44 -21.40 16.89 -0.59
CA HIS A 44 -20.34 16.80 0.40
C HIS A 44 -19.26 15.76 0.03
N GLU A 45 -19.65 14.61 -0.58
CA GLU A 45 -18.72 13.59 -1.05
C GLU A 45 -17.89 14.08 -2.25
N ILE A 46 -18.53 14.85 -3.13
CA ILE A 46 -17.85 15.46 -4.29
C ILE A 46 -16.82 16.46 -3.80
N ILE A 47 -17.21 17.39 -2.91
CA ILE A 47 -16.30 18.42 -2.36
C ILE A 47 -15.14 17.74 -1.63
N LYS A 48 -15.40 16.75 -0.78
CA LYS A 48 -14.34 16.02 -0.05
C LYS A 48 -13.37 15.36 -1.03
N GLY A 49 -13.87 14.64 -2.03
CA GLY A 49 -13.02 13.99 -3.03
C GLY A 49 -12.17 14.98 -3.84
N LEU A 50 -12.75 16.11 -4.26
CA LEU A 50 -12.02 17.17 -4.96
C LEU A 50 -10.95 17.82 -4.07
N SER A 51 -11.23 17.98 -2.78
CA SER A 51 -10.26 18.52 -1.81
C SER A 51 -9.08 17.56 -1.62
N GLU A 52 -9.32 16.25 -1.49
CA GLU A 52 -8.26 15.23 -1.41
C GLU A 52 -7.37 15.25 -2.67
N VAL A 53 -7.96 15.32 -3.85
CA VAL A 53 -7.22 15.42 -5.12
C VAL A 53 -6.42 16.73 -5.21
N SER A 54 -7.01 17.85 -4.77
CA SER A 54 -6.34 19.14 -4.76
C SER A 54 -5.11 19.15 -3.83
N GLU A 55 -5.22 18.56 -2.63
CA GLU A 55 -4.11 18.39 -1.70
C GLU A 55 -3.00 17.51 -2.32
N PHE A 56 -3.37 16.37 -2.92
CA PHE A 56 -2.41 15.50 -3.58
C PHE A 56 -1.68 16.22 -4.72
N ARG A 57 -2.42 16.93 -5.57
CA ARG A 57 -1.86 17.73 -6.67
C ARG A 57 -0.90 18.81 -6.15
N ALA A 58 -1.28 19.53 -5.09
CA ALA A 58 -0.44 20.55 -4.49
C ALA A 58 0.90 20.00 -3.97
N SER A 59 0.97 18.72 -3.63
CA SER A 59 2.22 18.08 -3.18
C SER A 59 3.32 18.04 -4.25
N PHE A 60 2.98 18.14 -5.53
CA PHE A 60 3.97 18.20 -6.61
C PHE A 60 4.69 19.54 -6.69
N ASP A 61 4.01 20.61 -6.27
CA ASP A 61 4.52 22.00 -6.31
C ASP A 61 5.14 22.41 -4.97
N ASN A 62 4.85 21.68 -3.89
CA ASN A 62 5.33 21.98 -2.56
C ASN A 62 6.71 21.34 -2.27
N GLU A 63 7.49 21.95 -1.38
CA GLU A 63 8.72 21.36 -0.84
C GLU A 63 8.43 20.06 -0.05
N ASN A 64 7.26 19.99 0.60
CA ASN A 64 6.79 18.83 1.35
C ASN A 64 6.05 17.84 0.44
N ARG A 65 6.78 17.16 -0.43
CA ARG A 65 6.21 16.16 -1.34
C ARG A 65 5.79 14.90 -0.59
N ILE A 66 4.64 14.34 -0.98
CA ILE A 66 4.20 13.04 -0.48
C ILE A 66 5.27 11.99 -0.83
N PRO A 67 5.75 11.19 0.14
CA PRO A 67 6.79 10.20 -0.09
C PRO A 67 6.32 9.07 -1.02
N ASN A 68 7.22 8.13 -1.31
CA ASN A 68 6.87 6.95 -2.10
C ASN A 68 5.62 6.26 -1.54
N HIS A 69 4.68 5.99 -2.42
CA HIS A 69 3.38 5.38 -2.13
C HIS A 69 3.07 4.20 -3.07
N GLY A 70 4.13 3.58 -3.61
CA GLY A 70 4.01 2.34 -4.36
C GLY A 70 3.80 1.16 -3.42
N PHE A 71 2.79 0.34 -3.72
CA PHE A 71 2.45 -0.88 -2.98
C PHE A 71 2.39 -2.06 -3.93
N GLU A 72 2.95 -3.18 -3.52
CA GLU A 72 2.73 -4.45 -4.18
C GLU A 72 1.48 -5.14 -3.62
N SER A 73 0.72 -5.83 -4.50
CA SER A 73 -0.48 -6.55 -4.07
C SER A 73 -0.12 -7.71 -3.14
N MET A 74 -0.87 -7.83 -2.03
CA MET A 74 -0.76 -8.93 -1.06
C MET A 74 -2.00 -9.83 -1.06
N LEU A 75 -2.93 -9.67 -2.02
CA LEU A 75 -4.20 -10.41 -2.04
C LEU A 75 -3.99 -11.91 -2.12
N ASP A 76 -3.06 -12.36 -2.97
CA ASP A 76 -2.74 -13.79 -3.11
C ASP A 76 -2.10 -14.33 -1.83
N VAL A 77 -1.22 -13.57 -1.20
CA VAL A 77 -0.57 -13.92 0.08
C VAL A 77 -1.61 -14.06 1.18
N PHE A 78 -2.56 -13.14 1.29
CA PHE A 78 -3.65 -13.23 2.27
C PHE A 78 -4.56 -14.42 2.00
N SER A 79 -4.74 -14.82 0.76
CA SER A 79 -5.50 -16.02 0.39
C SER A 79 -4.80 -17.30 0.86
N ILE A 80 -3.47 -17.38 0.71
CA ILE A 80 -2.65 -18.49 1.19
C ILE A 80 -2.68 -18.56 2.72
N LEU A 81 -2.57 -17.41 3.42
CA LEU A 81 -2.57 -17.35 4.89
C LEU A 81 -3.88 -17.85 5.54
N LYS A 82 -4.98 -17.91 4.78
CA LYS A 82 -6.24 -18.50 5.26
C LYS A 82 -6.22 -20.04 5.30
N ILE A 83 -5.24 -20.67 4.67
CA ILE A 83 -5.09 -22.11 4.61
C ILE A 83 -4.24 -22.56 5.81
N GLU A 84 -4.78 -23.42 6.64
CA GLU A 84 -4.07 -23.97 7.80
C GLU A 84 -2.81 -24.73 7.37
N ASN A 85 -1.71 -24.51 8.09
CA ASN A 85 -0.37 -25.05 7.81
C ASN A 85 0.24 -24.61 6.45
N SER A 86 -0.28 -23.55 5.84
CA SER A 86 0.36 -22.97 4.66
C SER A 86 1.72 -22.33 5.00
N VAL A 87 2.60 -22.31 4.01
CA VAL A 87 3.93 -21.69 4.12
C VAL A 87 4.05 -20.61 3.07
N LEU A 88 4.53 -19.44 3.48
CA LEU A 88 4.80 -18.33 2.57
C LEU A 88 6.25 -18.36 2.08
N GLU A 89 6.46 -17.89 0.86
CA GLU A 89 7.79 -17.64 0.33
C GLU A 89 8.46 -16.43 1.00
N ILE A 90 9.78 -16.41 1.01
CA ILE A 90 10.59 -15.32 1.57
C ILE A 90 10.24 -13.98 0.90
N SER A 91 10.01 -14.00 -0.42
CA SER A 91 9.57 -12.84 -1.21
C SER A 91 8.32 -12.17 -0.64
N SER A 92 7.33 -12.96 -0.22
CA SER A 92 6.08 -12.47 0.37
C SER A 92 6.31 -11.71 1.67
N PHE A 93 7.21 -12.20 2.53
CA PHE A 93 7.56 -11.48 3.76
C PHE A 93 8.28 -10.16 3.49
N ARG A 94 9.11 -10.10 2.45
CA ARG A 94 9.76 -8.84 2.04
C ARG A 94 8.77 -7.82 1.52
N ILE A 95 7.83 -8.24 0.67
CA ILE A 95 6.74 -7.36 0.20
C ILE A 95 5.93 -6.84 1.40
N LEU A 96 5.59 -7.72 2.35
CA LEU A 96 4.88 -7.32 3.57
C LEU A 96 5.66 -6.26 4.36
N ALA A 97 6.95 -6.48 4.59
CA ALA A 97 7.81 -5.54 5.31
C ALA A 97 7.91 -4.18 4.58
N THR A 98 8.09 -4.21 3.25
CA THR A 98 8.17 -2.99 2.42
C THR A 98 6.85 -2.23 2.42
N ASN A 99 5.72 -2.92 2.24
CA ASN A 99 4.40 -2.28 2.29
C ASN A 99 4.13 -1.67 3.67
N THR A 100 4.49 -2.37 4.75
CA THR A 100 4.37 -1.85 6.12
C THR A 100 5.20 -0.59 6.32
N GLU A 101 6.45 -0.59 5.88
CA GLU A 101 7.34 0.58 5.96
C GLU A 101 6.79 1.76 5.15
N THR A 102 6.32 1.51 3.94
CA THR A 102 5.70 2.54 3.08
C THR A 102 4.46 3.14 3.76
N THR A 103 3.60 2.29 4.34
CA THR A 103 2.42 2.74 5.09
C THR A 103 2.83 3.61 6.28
N ASN A 104 3.75 3.14 7.12
CA ASN A 104 4.23 3.91 8.29
C ASN A 104 4.83 5.26 7.89
N ASN A 105 5.61 5.30 6.81
CA ASN A 105 6.19 6.54 6.30
C ASN A 105 5.10 7.53 5.84
N LEU A 106 4.04 7.05 5.18
CA LEU A 106 2.90 7.87 4.77
C LEU A 106 2.12 8.40 5.98
N LEU A 107 1.84 7.54 6.98
CA LEU A 107 1.13 7.94 8.20
C LEU A 107 1.91 9.03 8.96
N ASN A 108 3.21 8.84 9.14
CA ASN A 108 4.09 9.80 9.80
C ASN A 108 4.19 11.11 9.00
N PHE A 109 4.24 11.03 7.67
CA PHE A 109 4.23 12.20 6.80
C PHE A 109 2.93 13.01 6.96
N PHE A 110 1.77 12.37 6.83
CA PHE A 110 0.49 13.06 6.95
C PHE A 110 0.25 13.61 8.36
N PHE A 111 0.68 12.89 9.39
CA PHE A 111 0.64 13.43 10.76
C PHE A 111 1.50 14.70 10.91
N LYS A 112 2.73 14.68 10.40
CA LYS A 112 3.66 15.82 10.44
C LYS A 112 3.13 17.02 9.67
N PHE A 113 2.52 16.78 8.52
CA PHE A 113 2.06 17.83 7.59
C PHE A 113 0.54 17.97 7.54
N LYS A 114 -0.16 17.65 8.62
CA LYS A 114 -1.63 17.69 8.71
C LYS A 114 -2.26 19.05 8.43
N SER A 115 -1.52 20.13 8.63
CA SER A 115 -1.99 21.49 8.30
C SER A 115 -1.97 21.79 6.79
N TYR A 116 -1.12 21.09 6.03
CA TYR A 116 -1.02 21.22 4.58
C TYR A 116 -1.94 20.22 3.85
N TYR A 117 -2.17 19.06 4.44
CA TYR A 117 -2.92 17.93 3.88
C TYR A 117 -4.01 17.45 4.85
N PRO A 118 -4.97 18.30 5.26
CA PRO A 118 -5.94 17.96 6.31
C PRO A 118 -6.88 16.80 5.90
N ASN A 119 -7.34 16.77 4.64
CA ASN A 119 -8.25 15.71 4.17
C ASN A 119 -7.52 14.37 3.99
N LEU A 120 -6.29 14.38 3.46
CA LEU A 120 -5.47 13.18 3.33
C LEU A 120 -5.03 12.65 4.69
N TYR A 121 -4.75 13.54 5.66
CA TYR A 121 -4.49 13.16 7.05
C TYR A 121 -5.73 12.49 7.67
N GLU A 122 -6.92 13.10 7.55
CA GLU A 122 -8.17 12.52 8.05
C GLU A 122 -8.39 11.11 7.46
N ARG A 123 -8.21 10.97 6.13
CA ARG A 123 -8.32 9.69 5.44
C ARG A 123 -7.32 8.64 5.96
N SER A 124 -6.10 9.04 6.26
CA SER A 124 -5.06 8.14 6.76
C SER A 124 -5.23 7.78 8.24
N SER A 125 -5.95 8.58 9.02
CA SER A 125 -6.09 8.43 10.48
C SER A 125 -6.88 7.19 10.91
N VAL A 126 -7.56 6.51 9.99
CA VAL A 126 -8.22 5.21 10.24
C VAL A 126 -7.22 4.06 10.39
N LEU A 127 -5.97 4.27 9.96
CA LEU A 127 -4.88 3.32 10.07
C LEU A 127 -3.98 3.68 11.26
N SER A 128 -3.32 2.69 11.81
CA SER A 128 -2.31 2.84 12.86
C SER A 128 -0.94 2.36 12.38
N GLU A 129 0.12 2.97 12.93
CA GLU A 129 1.49 2.55 12.65
C GLU A 129 1.74 1.13 13.17
N GLU A 130 2.35 0.27 12.33
CA GLU A 130 2.72 -1.10 12.65
C GLU A 130 4.24 -1.23 12.68
N LYS A 131 4.82 -1.43 13.88
CA LYS A 131 6.29 -1.44 14.10
C LYS A 131 6.89 -2.83 14.15
N GLU A 132 6.09 -3.83 14.51
CA GLU A 132 6.62 -5.17 14.81
C GLU A 132 6.87 -5.99 13.55
N ILE A 133 6.01 -5.89 12.54
CA ILE A 133 6.09 -6.72 11.32
C ILE A 133 7.46 -6.56 10.68
N LYS A 134 7.85 -5.32 10.36
CA LYS A 134 9.16 -5.06 9.74
C LYS A 134 10.30 -5.56 10.60
N THR A 135 10.27 -5.28 11.90
CA THR A 135 11.32 -5.70 12.84
C THR A 135 11.44 -7.23 12.89
N LYS A 136 10.32 -7.94 12.95
CA LYS A 136 10.30 -9.41 12.95
C LYS A 136 10.82 -9.99 11.63
N VAL A 137 10.41 -9.45 10.50
CA VAL A 137 10.90 -9.88 9.18
C VAL A 137 12.40 -9.62 9.07
N ASP A 138 12.88 -8.42 9.40
CA ASP A 138 14.29 -8.04 9.32
C ASP A 138 15.18 -8.85 10.30
N SER A 139 14.63 -9.40 11.37
CA SER A 139 15.37 -10.29 12.27
C SER A 139 15.66 -11.67 11.66
N VAL A 140 14.85 -12.11 10.73
CA VAL A 140 14.93 -13.43 10.09
C VAL A 140 15.53 -13.36 8.69
N ILE A 141 15.14 -12.36 7.92
CA ILE A 141 15.50 -12.19 6.50
C ILE A 141 16.42 -10.97 6.36
N ASP A 142 17.48 -11.12 5.61
CA ASP A 142 18.41 -10.02 5.36
C ASP A 142 17.97 -9.14 4.17
N ARG A 143 18.74 -8.07 3.91
CA ARG A 143 18.48 -7.14 2.80
C ARG A 143 18.57 -7.77 1.40
N PHE A 144 19.23 -8.93 1.28
CA PHE A 144 19.37 -9.66 0.02
C PHE A 144 18.25 -10.68 -0.21
N GLY A 145 17.40 -10.90 0.81
CA GLY A 145 16.33 -11.89 0.77
C GLY A 145 16.76 -13.28 1.19
N GLU A 146 17.86 -13.39 1.94
CA GLU A 146 18.34 -14.64 2.47
C GLU A 146 18.01 -14.76 3.97
N ILE A 147 17.82 -16.01 4.42
CA ILE A 147 17.60 -16.26 5.84
C ILE A 147 18.92 -16.04 6.59
N ARG A 148 18.90 -15.15 7.58
CA ARG A 148 20.06 -14.83 8.41
C ARG A 148 20.59 -16.06 9.11
N ASN A 149 21.90 -16.10 9.32
CA ASN A 149 22.57 -17.22 10.03
C ASN A 149 22.06 -17.38 11.46
N ASN A 150 21.62 -16.32 12.08
CA ASN A 150 21.11 -16.24 13.45
C ASN A 150 19.58 -16.16 13.55
N ALA A 151 18.87 -16.49 12.46
CA ALA A 151 17.40 -16.46 12.43
C ALA A 151 16.76 -17.40 13.47
N SER A 152 17.46 -18.46 13.88
CA SER A 152 17.14 -19.27 15.05
C SER A 152 18.40 -19.90 15.62
N ASP A 153 18.36 -20.25 16.92
CA ASP A 153 19.49 -20.91 17.61
C ASP A 153 19.86 -22.25 16.96
N ASN A 154 18.86 -23.01 16.53
CA ASN A 154 19.09 -24.29 15.85
C ASN A 154 19.78 -24.11 14.51
N LEU A 155 19.31 -23.16 13.69
CA LEU A 155 19.93 -22.85 12.40
C LEU A 155 21.37 -22.38 12.57
N CYS A 156 21.63 -21.52 13.55
CA CYS A 156 22.97 -21.05 13.88
C CYS A 156 23.92 -22.22 14.25
N LYS A 157 23.46 -23.14 15.10
CA LYS A 157 24.23 -24.34 15.48
C LYS A 157 24.53 -25.25 14.29
N ILE A 158 23.53 -25.49 13.44
CA ILE A 158 23.67 -26.35 12.24
C ILE A 158 24.67 -25.74 11.27
N ARG A 159 24.51 -24.44 10.94
CA ARG A 159 25.41 -23.76 9.98
C ARG A 159 26.87 -23.71 10.49
N LYS A 160 27.08 -23.50 11.81
CA LYS A 160 28.42 -23.57 12.42
C LYS A 160 29.03 -24.97 12.29
N LYS A 161 28.26 -26.04 12.51
CA LYS A 161 28.74 -27.42 12.31
C LYS A 161 29.16 -27.70 10.88
N ILE A 162 28.38 -27.21 9.90
CA ILE A 162 28.68 -27.38 8.46
C ILE A 162 30.01 -26.67 8.11
N GLN A 163 30.26 -25.46 8.65
CA GLN A 163 31.50 -24.73 8.40
C GLN A 163 32.75 -25.41 8.97
N VAL A 164 32.62 -26.17 10.05
CA VAL A 164 33.75 -26.91 10.67
C VAL A 164 34.11 -28.19 9.88
N ILE A 165 33.17 -28.73 9.09
CA ILE A 165 33.36 -29.98 8.31
C ILE A 165 33.91 -29.69 6.89
N ARG A 166 33.92 -28.43 6.46
CA ARG A 166 34.52 -27.97 5.20
C ARG A 166 35.95 -27.51 5.40
#